data_256f13081e0a1e981ea721d83dbc4f06
#
_entry.id   256f13081e0a1e981ea721d83dbc4f06
#
_cell.length_a   1.000
_cell.length_b   1.000
_cell.length_c   1.000
_cell.angle_alpha   90.00
_cell.angle_beta   90.00
_cell.angle_gamma   90.00
#
_symmetry.space_group_name_H-M   'P 1'
#
loop_
_entity.id
_entity.type
_entity.pdbx_description
1 polymer ?
#
loop_
_entity_poly.entity_id
_entity_poly.type
_entity_poly.pdbx_seq_one_letter_code
_entity_poly.pdbx_strand_id
1 'polypeptide(L)'
;MILRVSLLAAILASLTFSPAAINKPLDPSTVPDSVASTSSFYSFRRDLRRCASPRCGGYFVKLVNQSRTRCADNRYQRECYVASIDWRGQPEPDSDRGLLRGTMRRKGQFGEFRVSEAWQAASANQPADKFFRVRDRGLRCIAAPCATHHEATLNSSASRNIAGVDLSGAGAPENLVSEANQAMTSPDGILVSGNHSLVTGPAGRMQMLKAAQFYVRAGGGGTGSGIGSGNVSLKPCMKTGCSGQVCSDEEVITTCEFKPEYECYKRAACERQKNGECGFTQTPELLRCLRRTK
;
A
#
# COMPACT_ATOMS: atom_id res chain seq x y z
N MET A 1 -93.97 7.96 36.48
CA MET A 1 -92.55 8.28 36.49
C MET A 1 -91.86 7.40 35.46
N ILE A 2 -91.62 7.92 34.24
CA ILE A 2 -91.31 7.13 33.07
C ILE A 2 -89.82 7.52 32.68
N LEU A 3 -88.97 6.51 32.84
CA LEU A 3 -87.55 6.64 32.50
C LEU A 3 -87.37 6.44 30.98
N ARG A 4 -86.89 7.44 30.30
CA ARG A 4 -86.48 7.36 28.87
C ARG A 4 -85.01 6.95 28.77
N VAL A 5 -84.78 5.78 28.21
CA VAL A 5 -83.46 5.26 27.84
C VAL A 5 -83.20 5.67 26.40
N SER A 6 -82.22 6.53 26.18
CA SER A 6 -81.73 6.89 24.84
C SER A 6 -80.64 5.89 24.39
N LEU A 7 -80.91 5.20 23.29
CA LEU A 7 -79.96 4.34 22.61
C LEU A 7 -79.03 5.23 21.74
N LEU A 8 -77.80 5.20 22.06
CA LEU A 8 -76.73 5.71 21.18
C LEU A 8 -76.20 4.56 20.31
N ALA A 9 -76.44 4.61 19.03
CA ALA A 9 -75.91 3.67 18.06
C ALA A 9 -74.44 4.10 17.70
N ALA A 10 -73.51 3.30 18.09
CA ALA A 10 -72.10 3.45 17.67
C ALA A 10 -71.90 2.77 16.32
N ILE A 11 -71.58 3.54 15.30
CA ILE A 11 -71.20 3.04 13.98
C ILE A 11 -69.71 2.68 14.04
N LEU A 12 -69.40 1.38 14.06
CA LEU A 12 -68.04 0.84 13.86
C LEU A 12 -67.74 0.77 12.36
N ALA A 13 -66.94 1.67 11.87
CA ALA A 13 -66.38 1.59 10.54
C ALA A 13 -65.22 0.58 10.52
N SER A 14 -65.48 -0.61 9.99
CA SER A 14 -64.49 -1.66 9.76
C SER A 14 -63.60 -1.25 8.59
N LEU A 15 -62.38 -0.82 8.89
CA LEU A 15 -61.28 -0.65 7.90
C LEU A 15 -60.73 -2.06 7.60
N THR A 16 -61.13 -2.64 6.49
CA THR A 16 -60.51 -3.85 5.95
C THR A 16 -59.19 -3.47 5.26
N PHE A 17 -58.09 -3.73 5.97
CA PHE A 17 -56.76 -3.71 5.34
C PHE A 17 -56.60 -4.98 4.50
N SER A 18 -56.57 -4.83 3.16
CA SER A 18 -56.13 -5.87 2.24
C SER A 18 -54.61 -5.90 2.20
N PRO A 19 -53.94 -6.98 2.55
CA PRO A 19 -52.53 -7.13 2.25
C PRO A 19 -52.38 -7.54 0.78
N ALA A 20 -52.14 -6.59 -0.09
CA ALA A 20 -51.64 -6.90 -1.43
C ALA A 20 -50.17 -7.30 -1.30
N ALA A 21 -49.92 -8.58 -1.06
CA ALA A 21 -48.60 -9.16 -1.21
C ALA A 21 -48.23 -9.25 -2.69
N ILE A 22 -47.52 -8.24 -3.17
CA ILE A 22 -46.89 -8.29 -4.50
C ILE A 22 -45.58 -9.07 -4.33
N ASN A 23 -45.67 -10.39 -4.35
CA ASN A 23 -44.54 -11.27 -4.63
C ASN A 23 -44.30 -11.23 -6.15
N LYS A 24 -43.67 -10.18 -6.63
CA LYS A 24 -43.11 -10.17 -7.96
C LYS A 24 -41.79 -10.95 -7.88
N PRO A 25 -41.63 -12.05 -8.63
CA PRO A 25 -40.31 -12.70 -8.73
C PRO A 25 -39.31 -11.70 -9.23
N LEU A 26 -38.20 -11.49 -8.51
CA LEU A 26 -37.07 -10.72 -8.98
C LEU A 26 -36.55 -11.39 -10.24
N ASP A 27 -36.68 -10.69 -11.36
CA ASP A 27 -36.12 -11.10 -12.64
C ASP A 27 -34.60 -11.19 -12.47
N PRO A 28 -33.97 -12.35 -12.74
CA PRO A 28 -32.52 -12.52 -12.61
C PRO A 28 -31.70 -11.61 -13.53
N SER A 29 -32.32 -10.95 -14.49
CA SER A 29 -31.66 -10.07 -15.45
C SER A 29 -31.49 -8.61 -15.01
N THR A 30 -31.99 -8.23 -13.81
CA THR A 30 -31.89 -6.86 -13.25
C THR A 30 -30.92 -6.73 -12.08
N VAL A 31 -29.96 -7.67 -11.95
CA VAL A 31 -28.79 -7.40 -11.11
C VAL A 31 -27.93 -6.40 -11.86
N PRO A 32 -27.72 -5.17 -11.34
CA PRO A 32 -26.86 -4.22 -12.01
C PRO A 32 -25.46 -4.83 -12.09
N ASP A 33 -24.96 -5.02 -13.30
CA ASP A 33 -23.61 -5.52 -13.63
C ASP A 33 -22.49 -4.55 -13.22
N SER A 34 -22.74 -3.66 -12.30
CA SER A 34 -21.81 -2.69 -11.75
C SER A 34 -21.62 -2.84 -10.24
N VAL A 35 -21.32 -4.05 -9.78
CA VAL A 35 -20.44 -4.11 -8.63
C VAL A 35 -19.05 -3.78 -9.18
N ALA A 36 -18.72 -2.48 -9.20
CA ALA A 36 -17.37 -2.03 -9.42
C ALA A 36 -16.49 -2.89 -8.52
N SER A 37 -15.67 -3.76 -9.12
CA SER A 37 -14.85 -4.71 -8.38
C SER A 37 -13.89 -3.87 -7.53
N THR A 38 -14.22 -3.76 -6.25
CA THR A 38 -13.48 -2.93 -5.31
C THR A 38 -12.06 -3.47 -5.27
N SER A 39 -11.12 -2.63 -5.69
CA SER A 39 -9.71 -2.98 -5.73
C SER A 39 -9.25 -3.43 -4.34
N SER A 40 -8.75 -4.65 -4.21
CA SER A 40 -8.37 -5.28 -2.95
C SER A 40 -6.87 -5.56 -2.90
N PHE A 41 -6.35 -5.86 -1.71
CA PHE A 41 -4.93 -6.16 -1.50
C PHE A 41 -4.68 -7.66 -1.53
N TYR A 42 -3.61 -8.04 -2.23
CA TYR A 42 -3.20 -9.44 -2.43
C TYR A 42 -1.70 -9.59 -2.17
N SER A 43 -1.32 -10.70 -1.55
CA SER A 43 0.01 -11.26 -1.69
C SER A 43 0.09 -12.06 -3.00
N PHE A 44 1.28 -12.16 -3.57
CA PHE A 44 1.48 -12.90 -4.81
C PHE A 44 2.79 -13.70 -4.74
N ARG A 45 2.90 -14.72 -5.58
CA ARG A 45 4.12 -15.48 -5.81
C ARG A 45 4.16 -16.01 -7.23
N ARG A 46 5.35 -16.18 -7.76
CA ARG A 46 5.53 -16.80 -9.09
C ARG A 46 5.15 -18.27 -9.06
N ASP A 47 4.59 -18.74 -10.16
CA ASP A 47 4.34 -20.16 -10.36
C ASP A 47 5.59 -20.81 -10.97
N LEU A 48 6.27 -21.63 -10.18
CA LEU A 48 7.52 -22.30 -10.56
C LEU A 48 7.28 -23.71 -11.16
N ARG A 49 6.03 -24.10 -11.39
CA ARG A 49 5.71 -25.39 -11.98
C ARG A 49 6.22 -25.45 -13.42
N ARG A 50 6.73 -26.64 -13.82
CA ARG A 50 7.26 -26.89 -15.17
C ARG A 50 6.18 -27.48 -16.05
N CYS A 51 5.39 -26.69 -16.70
CA CYS A 51 4.44 -27.07 -17.73
C CYS A 51 4.30 -25.96 -18.77
N ALA A 52 3.57 -26.24 -19.88
CA ALA A 52 3.41 -25.26 -20.94
C ALA A 52 2.54 -24.07 -20.50
N SER A 53 3.01 -22.84 -20.83
CA SER A 53 2.20 -21.63 -20.70
C SER A 53 0.94 -21.74 -21.61
N PRO A 54 -0.21 -21.20 -21.16
CA PRO A 54 -0.48 -20.44 -19.94
C PRO A 54 -0.97 -21.27 -18.74
N ARG A 55 -0.83 -22.60 -18.75
CA ARG A 55 -1.22 -23.47 -17.64
C ARG A 55 -0.36 -23.26 -16.40
N CYS A 56 0.89 -22.89 -16.58
CA CYS A 56 1.81 -22.52 -15.53
C CYS A 56 2.78 -21.44 -16.00
N GLY A 57 3.70 -21.00 -15.12
CA GLY A 57 4.60 -19.88 -15.37
C GLY A 57 3.98 -18.51 -15.13
N GLY A 58 2.71 -18.44 -14.66
CA GLY A 58 2.06 -17.22 -14.20
C GLY A 58 2.32 -16.97 -12.70
N TYR A 59 1.26 -16.61 -11.99
CA TYR A 59 1.35 -16.24 -10.57
C TYR A 59 0.19 -16.84 -9.78
N PHE A 60 0.43 -17.06 -8.49
CA PHE A 60 -0.61 -17.30 -7.50
C PHE A 60 -0.85 -16.03 -6.71
N VAL A 61 -2.10 -15.60 -6.59
CA VAL A 61 -2.53 -14.42 -5.83
C VAL A 61 -3.47 -14.83 -4.72
N LYS A 62 -3.26 -14.28 -3.52
CA LYS A 62 -4.04 -14.56 -2.31
C LYS A 62 -4.52 -13.26 -1.67
N LEU A 63 -5.82 -13.16 -1.43
CA LEU A 63 -6.42 -12.03 -0.74
C LEU A 63 -5.91 -11.96 0.71
N VAL A 64 -5.26 -10.86 1.09
CA VAL A 64 -4.74 -10.72 2.47
C VAL A 64 -5.87 -10.54 3.48
N ASN A 65 -5.67 -10.97 4.71
CA ASN A 65 -6.65 -10.97 5.80
C ASN A 65 -7.92 -11.80 5.55
N GLN A 66 -7.94 -12.61 4.49
CA GLN A 66 -9.07 -13.48 4.17
C GLN A 66 -8.60 -14.92 4.01
N SER A 67 -9.42 -15.87 4.45
CA SER A 67 -9.11 -17.31 4.33
C SER A 67 -9.27 -17.81 2.89
N ARG A 68 -10.11 -17.16 2.10
CA ARG A 68 -10.42 -17.53 0.72
C ARG A 68 -10.35 -16.33 -0.21
N THR A 69 -9.92 -16.57 -1.44
CA THR A 69 -9.83 -15.62 -2.54
C THR A 69 -10.86 -16.00 -3.60
N ARG A 70 -11.67 -15.05 -4.05
CA ARG A 70 -12.57 -15.25 -5.18
C ARG A 70 -11.73 -15.17 -6.47
N CYS A 71 -11.69 -16.26 -7.23
CA CYS A 71 -10.90 -16.36 -8.45
C CYS A 71 -11.66 -15.82 -9.67
N ALA A 72 -10.96 -15.67 -10.80
CA ALA A 72 -11.51 -15.15 -12.04
C ALA A 72 -12.68 -15.99 -12.61
N ASP A 73 -12.78 -17.27 -12.23
CA ASP A 73 -13.87 -18.18 -12.55
C ASP A 73 -15.05 -18.15 -11.54
N ASN A 74 -15.02 -17.16 -10.64
CA ASN A 74 -15.97 -16.98 -9.52
C ASN A 74 -15.90 -18.06 -8.43
N ARG A 75 -14.99 -19.00 -8.47
CA ARG A 75 -14.76 -19.97 -7.39
C ARG A 75 -13.95 -19.37 -6.25
N TYR A 76 -14.17 -19.87 -5.05
CA TYR A 76 -13.43 -19.47 -3.86
C TYR A 76 -12.34 -20.50 -3.55
N GLN A 77 -11.08 -20.09 -3.61
CA GLN A 77 -9.93 -20.92 -3.31
C GLN A 77 -9.02 -20.24 -2.26
N ARG A 78 -8.08 -20.96 -1.70
CA ARG A 78 -7.08 -20.40 -0.79
C ARG A 78 -6.21 -19.34 -1.49
N GLU A 79 -5.81 -19.62 -2.73
CA GLU A 79 -5.11 -18.73 -3.64
C GLU A 79 -5.59 -19.00 -5.07
N CYS A 80 -5.51 -18.03 -5.95
CA CYS A 80 -5.96 -18.13 -7.32
C CYS A 80 -4.77 -18.07 -8.28
N TYR A 81 -4.77 -18.95 -9.26
CA TYR A 81 -3.82 -18.85 -10.36
C TYR A 81 -4.26 -17.78 -11.35
N VAL A 82 -3.31 -16.93 -11.77
CA VAL A 82 -3.47 -15.98 -12.87
C VAL A 82 -2.34 -16.21 -13.87
N ALA A 83 -2.68 -16.29 -15.16
CA ALA A 83 -1.68 -16.54 -16.20
C ALA A 83 -0.78 -15.33 -16.44
N SER A 84 -1.26 -14.13 -16.12
CA SER A 84 -0.50 -12.88 -16.28
C SER A 84 -0.90 -11.83 -15.25
N ILE A 85 0.04 -10.91 -14.97
CA ILE A 85 -0.21 -9.68 -14.25
C ILE A 85 -0.12 -8.52 -15.25
N ASP A 86 -1.17 -7.71 -15.33
CA ASP A 86 -1.20 -6.43 -16.05
C ASP A 86 -0.76 -5.33 -15.07
N TRP A 87 0.49 -4.96 -15.13
CA TRP A 87 1.11 -4.00 -14.20
C TRP A 87 0.60 -2.56 -14.39
N ARG A 88 0.03 -2.22 -15.54
CA ARG A 88 -0.51 -0.88 -15.83
C ARG A 88 0.45 0.26 -15.56
N GLY A 89 1.72 0.06 -15.85
CA GLY A 89 2.76 1.03 -15.57
C GLY A 89 3.21 1.10 -14.10
N GLN A 90 2.64 0.26 -13.23
CA GLN A 90 3.17 0.12 -11.87
C GLN A 90 4.47 -0.68 -11.91
N PRO A 91 5.49 -0.28 -11.16
CA PRO A 91 6.72 -1.05 -11.06
C PRO A 91 6.46 -2.40 -10.40
N GLU A 92 7.07 -3.45 -10.95
CA GLU A 92 7.05 -4.78 -10.34
C GLU A 92 7.90 -4.75 -9.06
N PRO A 93 7.40 -5.22 -7.92
CA PRO A 93 8.22 -5.37 -6.72
C PRO A 93 9.40 -6.30 -6.96
N ASP A 94 10.56 -6.02 -6.37
CA ASP A 94 11.80 -6.79 -6.55
C ASP A 94 11.68 -8.25 -6.11
N SER A 95 10.67 -8.57 -5.35
CA SER A 95 10.41 -9.93 -4.86
C SER A 95 8.92 -10.24 -4.81
N ASP A 96 8.58 -11.52 -4.84
CA ASP A 96 7.23 -12.05 -4.62
C ASP A 96 6.71 -11.90 -3.17
N ARG A 97 7.48 -11.22 -2.31
CA ARG A 97 7.05 -10.82 -0.95
C ARG A 97 6.29 -9.50 -0.92
N GLY A 98 6.24 -8.78 -2.04
CA GLY A 98 5.45 -7.56 -2.15
C GLY A 98 3.95 -7.77 -2.00
N LEU A 99 3.21 -6.68 -1.94
CA LEU A 99 1.75 -6.67 -1.97
C LEU A 99 1.26 -5.93 -3.21
N LEU A 100 0.18 -6.41 -3.77
CA LEU A 100 -0.50 -5.78 -4.91
C LEU A 100 -1.89 -5.35 -4.49
N ARG A 101 -2.30 -4.15 -4.88
CA ARG A 101 -3.71 -3.77 -4.89
C ARG A 101 -4.22 -3.86 -6.32
N GLY A 102 -5.38 -4.44 -6.51
CA GLY A 102 -5.90 -4.60 -7.86
C GLY A 102 -7.17 -5.42 -7.92
N THR A 103 -7.49 -5.84 -9.13
CA THR A 103 -8.68 -6.64 -9.44
C THR A 103 -8.30 -7.83 -10.28
N MET A 104 -9.00 -8.94 -10.05
CA MET A 104 -8.85 -10.15 -10.85
C MET A 104 -9.96 -10.20 -11.89
N ARG A 105 -9.60 -10.52 -13.14
CA ARG A 105 -10.58 -10.68 -14.23
C ARG A 105 -10.31 -11.95 -15.01
N ARG A 106 -11.32 -12.46 -15.68
CA ARG A 106 -11.18 -13.57 -16.61
C ARG A 106 -10.53 -13.10 -17.91
N LYS A 107 -9.55 -13.86 -18.40
CA LYS A 107 -8.92 -13.67 -19.71
C LYS A 107 -8.79 -15.04 -20.37
N GLY A 108 -9.66 -15.32 -21.32
CA GLY A 108 -9.76 -16.66 -21.89
C GLY A 108 -10.14 -17.72 -20.84
N GLN A 109 -9.34 -18.78 -20.76
CA GLN A 109 -9.53 -19.88 -19.80
C GLN A 109 -8.94 -19.59 -18.42
N PHE A 110 -8.09 -18.56 -18.30
CA PHE A 110 -7.33 -18.24 -17.09
C PHE A 110 -7.67 -16.86 -16.54
N GLY A 111 -7.18 -16.59 -15.31
CA GLY A 111 -7.25 -15.27 -14.72
C GLY A 111 -6.13 -14.36 -15.22
N GLU A 112 -6.40 -13.05 -15.20
CA GLU A 112 -5.41 -11.99 -15.28
C GLU A 112 -5.59 -11.07 -14.07
N PHE A 113 -4.50 -10.68 -13.43
CA PHE A 113 -4.55 -9.72 -12.33
C PHE A 113 -4.17 -8.34 -12.85
N ARG A 114 -5.02 -7.35 -12.62
CA ARG A 114 -4.78 -5.96 -13.02
C ARG A 114 -4.37 -5.15 -11.80
N VAL A 115 -3.14 -4.64 -11.80
CA VAL A 115 -2.57 -3.88 -10.70
C VAL A 115 -3.05 -2.43 -10.73
N SER A 116 -3.42 -1.90 -9.57
CA SER A 116 -3.66 -0.47 -9.33
C SER A 116 -2.59 0.14 -8.43
N GLU A 117 -2.02 -0.67 -7.52
CA GLU A 117 -0.92 -0.26 -6.64
C GLU A 117 0.01 -1.45 -6.43
N ALA A 118 1.31 -1.20 -6.45
CA ALA A 118 2.35 -2.15 -6.10
C ALA A 118 3.12 -1.67 -4.87
N TRP A 119 3.46 -2.58 -3.98
CA TRP A 119 4.08 -2.32 -2.69
C TRP A 119 5.26 -3.25 -2.48
N GLN A 120 6.43 -2.67 -2.23
CA GLN A 120 7.69 -3.37 -2.01
C GLN A 120 7.84 -3.73 -0.54
N ALA A 121 8.18 -4.98 -0.24
CA ALA A 121 8.56 -5.40 1.11
C ALA A 121 9.89 -4.77 1.53
N ALA A 122 9.97 -4.24 2.74
CA ALA A 122 11.16 -3.54 3.23
C ALA A 122 12.32 -4.47 3.61
N SER A 123 12.06 -5.76 3.79
CA SER A 123 13.07 -6.74 4.16
C SER A 123 12.76 -8.14 3.65
N ALA A 124 13.65 -9.10 3.96
CA ALA A 124 13.45 -10.50 3.68
C ALA A 124 12.59 -11.24 4.72
N ASN A 125 12.17 -10.56 5.81
CA ASN A 125 11.38 -11.17 6.86
C ASN A 125 10.03 -11.66 6.35
N GLN A 126 9.54 -12.75 6.93
CA GLN A 126 8.19 -13.24 6.65
C GLN A 126 7.15 -12.32 7.29
N PRO A 127 6.07 -12.01 6.57
CA PRO A 127 4.99 -11.22 7.15
C PRO A 127 4.24 -12.02 8.23
N ALA A 128 3.64 -11.31 9.17
CA ALA A 128 2.64 -11.85 10.06
C ALA A 128 1.30 -12.07 9.34
N ASP A 129 0.33 -12.74 10.00
CA ASP A 129 -0.95 -13.09 9.38
C ASP A 129 -1.89 -11.90 9.14
N LYS A 130 -1.70 -10.79 9.84
CA LYS A 130 -2.54 -9.60 9.76
C LYS A 130 -1.84 -8.46 9.07
N PHE A 131 -2.56 -7.81 8.16
CA PHE A 131 -2.08 -6.71 7.33
C PHE A 131 -2.93 -5.46 7.54
N PHE A 132 -2.28 -4.32 7.68
CA PHE A 132 -2.89 -3.04 7.99
C PHE A 132 -2.33 -1.95 7.07
N ARG A 133 -3.12 -0.90 6.83
CA ARG A 133 -2.63 0.38 6.35
C ARG A 133 -2.51 1.31 7.54
N VAL A 134 -1.37 1.99 7.67
CA VAL A 134 -1.10 2.89 8.79
C VAL A 134 -0.71 4.26 8.28
N ARG A 135 -1.26 5.30 8.94
CA ARG A 135 -0.97 6.72 8.66
C ARG A 135 -0.81 7.48 9.95
N ASP A 136 0.08 8.46 9.95
CA ASP A 136 0.15 9.47 11.01
C ASP A 136 -1.11 10.37 10.93
N ARG A 137 -1.69 10.71 12.06
CA ARG A 137 -2.84 11.61 12.18
C ARG A 137 -2.44 13.08 12.36
N GLY A 138 -1.14 13.37 12.41
CA GLY A 138 -0.62 14.69 12.69
C GLY A 138 -0.80 15.15 14.15
N LEU A 139 -1.26 14.27 15.05
CA LEU A 139 -1.47 14.59 16.46
C LEU A 139 -0.17 14.48 17.24
N ARG A 140 0.04 15.44 18.14
CA ARG A 140 1.12 15.44 19.12
C ARG A 140 0.50 15.70 20.49
N CYS A 141 0.82 14.87 21.48
CA CYS A 141 0.19 14.89 22.78
C CYS A 141 1.21 15.23 23.86
N ILE A 142 0.73 15.86 24.92
CA ILE A 142 1.55 16.23 26.08
C ILE A 142 1.97 14.99 26.88
N ALA A 143 1.13 13.95 26.92
CA ALA A 143 1.39 12.71 27.64
C ALA A 143 1.21 11.48 26.74
N ALA A 144 2.07 10.47 26.92
CA ALA A 144 2.01 9.20 26.22
C ALA A 144 1.33 8.12 27.09
N PRO A 145 0.71 7.08 26.47
CA PRO A 145 0.49 6.88 25.04
C PRO A 145 -0.65 7.74 24.50
N CYS A 146 -0.57 8.10 23.23
CA CYS A 146 -1.53 8.96 22.56
C CYS A 146 -1.84 8.41 21.17
N ALA A 147 -3.06 8.56 20.70
CA ALA A 147 -3.56 8.02 19.43
C ALA A 147 -3.00 8.77 18.21
N THR A 148 -1.69 8.70 18.01
CA THR A 148 -0.98 9.44 16.95
C THR A 148 -1.19 8.86 15.54
N HIS A 149 -1.53 7.56 15.43
CA HIS A 149 -1.68 6.88 14.15
C HIS A 149 -3.10 6.35 13.95
N HIS A 150 -3.52 6.29 12.70
CA HIS A 150 -4.72 5.61 12.26
C HIS A 150 -4.35 4.31 11.54
N GLU A 151 -4.95 3.22 11.97
CA GLU A 151 -4.79 1.90 11.41
C GLU A 151 -6.09 1.44 10.77
N ALA A 152 -6.02 0.93 9.53
CA ALA A 152 -7.13 0.28 8.83
C ALA A 152 -6.72 -1.13 8.41
N THR A 153 -7.52 -2.13 8.77
CA THR A 153 -7.30 -3.53 8.38
C THR A 153 -7.52 -3.68 6.87
N LEU A 154 -6.54 -4.19 6.13
CA LEU A 154 -6.68 -4.38 4.69
C LEU A 154 -7.83 -5.35 4.36
N ASN A 155 -8.56 -5.07 3.29
CA ASN A 155 -9.72 -5.84 2.82
C ASN A 155 -10.83 -5.99 3.88
N SER A 156 -10.97 -4.99 4.76
CA SER A 156 -11.99 -4.93 5.81
C SER A 156 -12.40 -3.48 6.03
N SER A 157 -13.56 -3.26 6.62
CA SER A 157 -14.00 -1.95 7.10
C SER A 157 -13.48 -1.61 8.51
N ALA A 158 -12.79 -2.55 9.16
CA ALA A 158 -12.28 -2.35 10.52
C ALA A 158 -11.11 -1.37 10.53
N SER A 159 -11.19 -0.37 11.39
CA SER A 159 -10.14 0.60 11.63
C SER A 159 -10.13 1.07 13.08
N ARG A 160 -9.00 1.61 13.53
CA ARG A 160 -8.84 2.19 14.88
C ARG A 160 -7.69 3.17 14.92
N ASN A 161 -7.62 3.89 16.01
CA ASN A 161 -6.47 4.74 16.33
C ASN A 161 -5.57 4.00 17.33
N ILE A 162 -4.26 4.08 17.11
CA ILE A 162 -3.22 3.39 17.88
C ILE A 162 -2.15 4.38 18.36
N ALA A 163 -1.38 4.00 19.36
CA ALA A 163 -0.30 4.83 19.91
C ALA A 163 0.83 5.06 18.89
N GLY A 164 1.04 4.11 18.00
CA GLY A 164 2.10 4.18 16.99
C GLY A 164 2.39 2.85 16.37
N VAL A 165 3.43 2.83 15.54
CA VAL A 165 3.98 1.63 14.90
C VAL A 165 5.44 1.48 15.30
N ASP A 166 5.81 0.29 15.73
CA ASP A 166 7.19 -0.12 15.97
C ASP A 166 7.67 -0.91 14.74
N LEU A 167 8.55 -0.31 13.94
CA LEU A 167 9.10 -0.91 12.73
C LEU A 167 10.38 -1.73 12.98
N SER A 168 10.94 -1.70 14.19
CA SER A 168 12.23 -2.33 14.52
C SER A 168 12.25 -3.83 14.28
N GLY A 169 11.12 -4.52 14.50
CA GLY A 169 10.98 -5.96 14.28
C GLY A 169 11.01 -6.40 12.81
N ALA A 170 10.86 -5.47 11.88
CA ALA A 170 10.85 -5.78 10.44
C ALA A 170 12.24 -6.10 9.87
N GLY A 171 13.33 -5.76 10.56
CA GLY A 171 14.70 -6.03 10.09
C GLY A 171 15.05 -5.30 8.78
N ALA A 172 14.43 -4.16 8.56
CA ALA A 172 14.65 -3.33 7.37
C ALA A 172 15.86 -2.41 7.53
N PRO A 173 16.55 -2.03 6.44
CA PRO A 173 17.58 -1.01 6.44
C PRO A 173 17.03 0.34 6.94
N GLU A 174 17.86 1.15 7.58
CA GLU A 174 17.46 2.41 8.23
C GLU A 174 16.90 3.44 7.23
N ASN A 175 17.42 3.47 6.02
CA ASN A 175 16.90 4.33 4.95
C ASN A 175 15.44 4.00 4.61
N LEU A 176 15.06 2.70 4.56
CA LEU A 176 13.66 2.29 4.34
C LEU A 176 12.78 2.56 5.56
N VAL A 177 13.31 2.47 6.78
CA VAL A 177 12.59 2.88 7.99
C VAL A 177 12.31 4.38 7.97
N SER A 178 13.29 5.20 7.56
CA SER A 178 13.12 6.64 7.41
C SER A 178 12.10 6.99 6.33
N GLU A 179 12.15 6.33 5.18
CA GLU A 179 11.17 6.45 4.10
C GLU A 179 9.75 6.09 4.58
N ALA A 180 9.62 4.98 5.31
CA ALA A 180 8.33 4.56 5.86
C ALA A 180 7.77 5.58 6.84
N ASN A 181 8.60 6.15 7.73
CA ASN A 181 8.18 7.20 8.66
C ASN A 181 7.69 8.45 7.92
N GLN A 182 8.37 8.85 6.84
CA GLN A 182 7.94 9.95 5.99
C GLN A 182 6.64 9.59 5.24
N ALA A 183 6.55 8.40 4.66
CA ALA A 183 5.37 7.95 3.93
C ALA A 183 4.11 7.87 4.82
N MET A 184 4.25 7.58 6.12
CA MET A 184 3.11 7.60 7.05
C MET A 184 2.44 8.97 7.17
N THR A 185 3.14 10.06 6.89
CA THR A 185 2.56 11.42 6.89
C THR A 185 1.73 11.72 5.64
N SER A 186 1.87 10.90 4.60
CA SER A 186 1.09 11.03 3.35
C SER A 186 -0.29 10.37 3.47
N PRO A 187 -1.25 10.73 2.59
CA PRO A 187 -2.56 10.10 2.54
C PRO A 187 -2.52 8.58 2.29
N ASP A 188 -1.52 8.10 1.57
CA ASP A 188 -1.36 6.68 1.26
C ASP A 188 -0.83 5.87 2.45
N GLY A 189 -0.01 6.50 3.30
CA GLY A 189 0.63 5.83 4.43
C GLY A 189 1.57 4.70 3.99
N ILE A 190 1.73 3.73 4.88
CA ILE A 190 2.45 2.47 4.61
C ILE A 190 1.53 1.28 4.85
N LEU A 191 1.92 0.12 4.31
CA LEU A 191 1.30 -1.14 4.69
C LEU A 191 2.20 -1.86 5.69
N VAL A 192 1.59 -2.51 6.68
CA VAL A 192 2.30 -3.20 7.76
C VAL A 192 1.67 -4.56 7.99
N SER A 193 2.48 -5.61 8.10
CA SER A 193 2.04 -6.85 8.72
C SER A 193 2.62 -6.96 10.12
N GLY A 194 1.80 -7.34 11.09
CA GLY A 194 2.26 -7.37 12.47
C GLY A 194 1.19 -7.72 13.47
N ASN A 195 1.56 -7.61 14.75
CA ASN A 195 0.71 -7.88 15.89
C ASN A 195 0.67 -6.68 16.84
N HIS A 196 -0.41 -6.59 17.61
CA HIS A 196 -0.57 -5.53 18.58
C HIS A 196 0.05 -5.90 19.92
N SER A 197 0.65 -4.89 20.56
CA SER A 197 1.02 -4.94 21.97
C SER A 197 0.40 -3.76 22.72
N LEU A 198 0.19 -3.93 24.02
CA LEU A 198 -0.32 -2.88 24.85
C LEU A 198 0.83 -2.05 25.42
N VAL A 199 0.80 -0.74 25.22
CA VAL A 199 1.71 0.21 25.86
C VAL A 199 1.00 0.97 26.96
N THR A 200 1.68 1.23 28.07
CA THR A 200 1.14 1.90 29.25
C THR A 200 2.02 3.12 29.56
N GLY A 201 1.40 4.20 29.97
CA GLY A 201 2.10 5.44 30.36
C GLY A 201 1.16 6.40 31.10
N PRO A 202 1.57 7.64 31.32
CA PRO A 202 0.81 8.62 32.08
C PRO A 202 -0.60 8.91 31.54
N ALA A 203 -0.80 8.79 30.22
CA ALA A 203 -2.12 8.97 29.60
C ALA A 203 -2.98 7.69 29.54
N GLY A 204 -2.56 6.61 30.23
CA GLY A 204 -3.30 5.36 30.30
C GLY A 204 -2.67 4.24 29.46
N ARG A 205 -3.52 3.44 28.80
CA ARG A 205 -3.12 2.25 28.04
C ARG A 205 -3.62 2.32 26.61
N MET A 206 -2.78 1.97 25.64
CA MET A 206 -3.14 2.01 24.21
C MET A 206 -2.44 0.90 23.42
N GLN A 207 -3.05 0.48 22.31
CA GLN A 207 -2.43 -0.46 21.40
C GLN A 207 -1.32 0.20 20.57
N MET A 208 -0.22 -0.53 20.38
CA MET A 208 0.86 -0.22 19.47
C MET A 208 1.00 -1.38 18.50
N LEU A 209 1.16 -1.12 17.21
CA LEU A 209 1.39 -2.14 16.19
C LEU A 209 2.89 -2.45 16.12
N LYS A 210 3.27 -3.71 16.36
CA LYS A 210 4.64 -4.20 16.17
C LYS A 210 4.74 -4.86 14.80
N ALA A 211 5.53 -4.26 13.91
CA ALA A 211 5.72 -4.74 12.56
C ALA A 211 6.62 -5.98 12.52
N ALA A 212 6.15 -7.06 11.91
CA ALA A 212 6.99 -8.16 11.45
C ALA A 212 7.56 -7.84 10.05
N GLN A 213 6.79 -7.11 9.24
CA GLN A 213 7.18 -6.61 7.93
C GLN A 213 6.43 -5.31 7.65
N PHE A 214 7.02 -4.39 6.91
CA PHE A 214 6.31 -3.25 6.34
C PHE A 214 6.59 -3.11 4.84
N TYR A 215 5.77 -2.30 4.18
CA TYR A 215 5.80 -2.15 2.74
C TYR A 215 5.71 -0.67 2.38
N VAL A 216 6.57 -0.25 1.48
CA VAL A 216 6.56 1.07 0.85
C VAL A 216 6.07 0.95 -0.59
N ARG A 217 5.67 2.05 -1.22
CA ARG A 217 5.27 2.04 -2.62
C ARG A 217 6.41 1.53 -3.49
N ALA A 218 6.14 0.55 -4.35
CA ALA A 218 7.13 0.10 -5.31
C ALA A 218 7.42 1.25 -6.31
N GLY A 219 8.70 1.50 -6.58
CA GLY A 219 9.15 2.62 -7.42
C GLY A 219 9.14 3.99 -6.74
N GLY A 220 8.78 4.08 -5.46
CA GLY A 220 8.86 5.29 -4.67
C GLY A 220 10.17 5.34 -3.88
N GLY A 221 11.26 5.67 -4.54
CA GLY A 221 12.44 6.21 -3.86
C GLY A 221 12.19 7.70 -3.62
N GLY A 222 11.92 8.06 -2.37
CA GLY A 222 11.84 9.39 -1.75
C GLY A 222 11.47 10.58 -2.63
N THR A 223 10.34 11.12 -2.39
CA THR A 223 9.97 12.48 -2.02
C THR A 223 8.52 12.78 -2.40
N GLY A 224 7.88 13.49 -1.52
CA GLY A 224 6.47 13.81 -1.55
C GLY A 224 6.00 14.56 -2.79
N SER A 225 4.73 14.47 -2.92
CA SER A 225 3.79 15.31 -3.68
C SER A 225 3.25 14.73 -4.97
N GLY A 226 2.00 14.32 -4.92
CA GLY A 226 0.96 14.88 -5.78
C GLY A 226 0.80 14.28 -7.16
N ILE A 227 -0.28 13.50 -7.30
CA ILE A 227 -1.23 13.58 -8.43
C ILE A 227 -0.62 13.51 -9.84
N GLY A 228 -1.00 12.46 -10.55
CA GLY A 228 -0.97 12.49 -12.01
C GLY A 228 -0.26 11.30 -12.63
N SER A 229 -1.06 10.46 -13.27
CA SER A 229 -0.62 9.55 -14.31
C SER A 229 0.30 10.29 -15.30
N GLY A 230 1.56 10.00 -15.27
CA GLY A 230 2.53 10.53 -16.22
C GLY A 230 3.88 9.88 -15.97
N ASN A 231 4.54 9.44 -17.01
CA ASN A 231 5.92 9.00 -17.06
C ASN A 231 6.73 9.66 -15.96
N VAL A 232 7.16 8.90 -14.93
CA VAL A 232 8.15 9.37 -13.97
C VAL A 232 9.46 9.48 -14.75
N SER A 233 9.68 10.64 -15.37
CA SER A 233 11.01 11.08 -15.79
C SER A 233 11.78 11.27 -14.49
N LEU A 234 12.62 10.30 -14.13
CA LEU A 234 13.61 10.48 -13.07
C LEU A 234 14.33 11.77 -13.36
N LYS A 235 14.38 12.71 -12.41
CA LYS A 235 15.16 13.92 -12.57
C LYS A 235 16.58 13.51 -12.95
N PRO A 236 17.19 14.17 -13.93
CA PRO A 236 18.57 13.87 -14.30
C PRO A 236 19.49 14.16 -13.12
N CYS A 237 20.44 13.28 -12.89
CA CYS A 237 21.49 13.55 -11.92
C CYS A 237 22.30 14.78 -12.35
N MET A 238 22.55 15.67 -11.42
CA MET A 238 23.31 16.90 -11.65
C MET A 238 24.44 17.06 -10.63
N LYS A 239 25.49 17.74 -11.03
CA LYS A 239 26.54 18.15 -10.09
C LYS A 239 26.02 19.33 -9.28
N THR A 240 26.05 19.21 -7.97
CA THR A 240 25.53 20.18 -7.01
C THR A 240 26.50 20.36 -5.85
N GLY A 241 26.17 21.19 -4.88
CA GLY A 241 27.11 21.66 -3.85
C GLY A 241 27.99 22.81 -4.35
N CYS A 242 28.56 23.56 -3.43
CA CYS A 242 29.30 24.82 -3.73
C CYS A 242 30.46 24.64 -4.74
N SER A 243 31.11 23.48 -4.75
CA SER A 243 32.24 23.15 -5.62
C SER A 243 31.91 22.04 -6.64
N GLY A 244 30.64 21.68 -6.81
CA GLY A 244 30.22 20.59 -7.68
C GLY A 244 30.67 19.20 -7.19
N GLN A 245 30.92 19.06 -5.90
CA GLN A 245 31.43 17.84 -5.26
C GLN A 245 30.37 16.81 -4.93
N VAL A 246 29.09 17.15 -5.08
CA VAL A 246 27.95 16.25 -4.85
C VAL A 246 27.31 15.91 -6.19
N CYS A 247 26.94 14.66 -6.38
CA CYS A 247 26.12 14.20 -7.51
C CYS A 247 24.74 13.80 -6.97
N SER A 248 23.70 14.58 -7.31
CA SER A 248 22.34 14.38 -6.81
C SER A 248 21.32 14.73 -7.88
N ASP A 249 20.08 14.24 -7.75
CA ASP A 249 18.92 14.65 -8.53
C ASP A 249 18.16 15.84 -7.89
N GLU A 250 18.69 16.33 -6.75
CA GLU A 250 18.23 17.54 -6.07
C GLU A 250 19.37 18.52 -5.84
N GLU A 251 19.05 19.81 -5.73
CA GLU A 251 20.01 20.82 -5.41
C GLU A 251 20.44 20.71 -3.94
N VAL A 252 21.71 20.43 -3.69
CA VAL A 252 22.29 20.29 -2.36
C VAL A 252 23.16 21.49 -2.05
N ILE A 253 22.91 22.18 -0.97
CA ILE A 253 23.73 23.30 -0.47
C ILE A 253 24.80 22.73 0.46
N THR A 254 26.07 22.98 0.16
CA THR A 254 27.20 22.58 1.00
C THR A 254 28.03 23.80 1.40
N THR A 255 28.88 23.66 2.41
CA THR A 255 29.93 24.64 2.70
C THR A 255 30.88 24.80 1.52
N CYS A 256 31.32 26.04 1.24
CA CYS A 256 32.23 26.35 0.14
C CYS A 256 33.68 26.09 0.54
N GLU A 257 33.96 24.95 1.14
CA GLU A 257 35.35 24.51 1.37
C GLU A 257 36.05 24.17 0.05
N PHE A 258 37.28 24.56 -0.11
CA PHE A 258 38.11 24.08 -1.20
C PHE A 258 38.91 22.87 -0.74
N LYS A 259 38.74 21.74 -1.44
CA LYS A 259 39.59 20.56 -1.31
C LYS A 259 40.11 20.18 -2.69
N PRO A 260 41.40 19.80 -2.82
CA PRO A 260 41.97 19.46 -4.13
C PRO A 260 41.21 18.34 -4.86
N GLU A 261 40.61 17.38 -4.13
CA GLU A 261 39.82 16.31 -4.71
C GLU A 261 38.54 16.80 -5.42
N TYR A 262 38.01 17.98 -5.09
CA TYR A 262 36.79 18.51 -5.73
C TYR A 262 37.00 18.84 -7.21
N GLU A 263 38.23 19.16 -7.61
CA GLU A 263 38.58 19.35 -9.02
C GLU A 263 38.44 18.07 -9.85
N CYS A 264 38.62 16.89 -9.21
CA CYS A 264 38.41 15.59 -9.85
C CYS A 264 36.92 15.35 -10.17
N TYR A 265 36.04 15.75 -9.29
CA TYR A 265 34.59 15.58 -9.49
C TYR A 265 34.02 16.53 -10.55
N LYS A 266 34.63 17.69 -10.79
CA LYS A 266 34.20 18.59 -11.86
C LYS A 266 34.25 17.94 -13.25
N ARG A 267 35.19 17.02 -13.47
CA ARG A 267 35.35 16.30 -14.74
C ARG A 267 34.66 14.93 -14.77
N ALA A 268 34.28 14.40 -13.62
CA ALA A 268 33.62 13.10 -13.53
C ALA A 268 32.19 13.15 -14.05
N ALA A 269 31.68 12.06 -14.64
CA ALA A 269 30.28 11.92 -15.01
C ALA A 269 29.44 11.72 -13.74
N CYS A 270 28.39 12.53 -13.60
CA CYS A 270 27.37 12.39 -12.54
C CYS A 270 26.14 11.73 -13.17
N GLU A 271 25.88 10.49 -12.80
CA GLU A 271 24.89 9.65 -13.43
C GLU A 271 24.17 8.79 -12.40
N ARG A 272 22.99 8.29 -12.76
CA ARG A 272 22.27 7.33 -11.93
C ARG A 272 22.97 5.97 -11.99
N GLN A 273 23.39 5.50 -10.83
CA GLN A 273 24.10 4.26 -10.66
C GLN A 273 23.16 3.05 -10.70
N LYS A 274 23.70 1.82 -10.80
CA LYS A 274 22.90 0.58 -10.84
C LYS A 274 22.00 0.36 -9.63
N ASN A 275 22.33 0.98 -8.49
CA ASN A 275 21.53 0.97 -7.27
C ASN A 275 20.36 1.99 -7.30
N GLY A 276 20.19 2.75 -8.39
CA GLY A 276 19.15 3.75 -8.53
C GLY A 276 19.49 5.13 -7.95
N GLU A 277 20.63 5.31 -7.30
CA GLU A 277 21.08 6.59 -6.73
C GLU A 277 21.96 7.37 -7.69
N CYS A 278 21.96 8.70 -7.54
CA CYS A 278 22.92 9.55 -8.26
C CYS A 278 24.30 9.41 -7.65
N GLY A 279 25.33 9.26 -8.49
CA GLY A 279 26.70 9.14 -8.05
C GLY A 279 27.70 9.43 -9.16
N PHE A 280 28.94 9.73 -8.79
CA PHE A 280 30.00 9.88 -9.78
C PHE A 280 30.44 8.51 -10.29
N THR A 281 30.40 8.33 -11.61
CA THR A 281 30.84 7.10 -12.27
C THR A 281 32.33 6.88 -12.01
N GLN A 282 32.67 5.72 -11.42
CA GLN A 282 34.05 5.36 -11.02
C GLN A 282 34.87 4.97 -12.24
N THR A 283 35.35 5.97 -12.98
CA THR A 283 36.28 5.75 -14.12
C THR A 283 37.72 5.63 -13.66
N PRO A 284 38.60 4.99 -14.44
CA PRO A 284 40.04 4.93 -14.15
C PRO A 284 40.66 6.34 -14.03
N GLU A 285 40.15 7.33 -14.77
CA GLU A 285 40.58 8.73 -14.75
C GLU A 285 40.23 9.39 -13.41
N LEU A 286 38.98 9.22 -12.94
CA LEU A 286 38.54 9.75 -11.66
C LEU A 286 39.36 9.14 -10.52
N LEU A 287 39.52 7.82 -10.50
CA LEU A 287 40.28 7.12 -9.48
C LEU A 287 41.77 7.52 -9.47
N ARG A 288 42.37 7.81 -10.65
CA ARG A 288 43.73 8.30 -10.78
C ARG A 288 43.88 9.72 -10.26
N CYS A 289 42.89 10.58 -10.56
CA CYS A 289 42.84 11.94 -10.05
C CYS A 289 42.77 11.95 -8.51
N LEU A 290 41.82 11.24 -7.94
CA LEU A 290 41.61 11.17 -6.48
C LEU A 290 42.83 10.62 -5.71
N ARG A 291 43.65 9.74 -6.34
CA ARG A 291 44.91 9.25 -5.73
C ARG A 291 46.02 10.30 -5.71
N ARG A 292 45.99 11.28 -6.63
CA ARG A 292 46.99 12.36 -6.69
C ARG A 292 46.71 13.51 -5.73
N THR A 293 45.49 13.58 -5.22
CA THR A 293 45.02 14.66 -4.31
C THR A 293 45.05 14.26 -2.84
N LYS A 294 45.40 13.00 -2.54
CA LYS A 294 45.72 12.52 -1.20
C LYS A 294 47.21 12.72 -0.91
#